data_8bad84cb032552c372b7cfd873e9cc53
#
_entry.id   8bad84cb032552c372b7cfd873e9cc53
#
_cell.length_a   1.000
_cell.length_b   1.000
_cell.length_c   1.000
_cell.angle_alpha   90.00
_cell.angle_beta   90.00
_cell.angle_gamma   90.00
#
_symmetry.space_group_name_H-M   'P 1'
#
loop_
_entity.id
_entity.type
_entity.pdbx_description
1 polymer ?
#
loop_
_entity_poly.entity_id
_entity_poly.type
_entity_poly.pdbx_seq_one_letter_code
_entity_poly.pdbx_strand_id
1 'polypeptide(L)'
;MWTSNGTWSRPSGVKTIMVTVTGAGGGGSGFTESGGAGGTAQRQIDVTNVSSVSVTVGNPGGGTNYSGCGGNGNTSSFGSYCSASGGYGANCRQGRAGGVGGNGSGGNLNVYGGGGNGWGSNHSYGSHQAGASYFGGSQPASHNQRNYAHRHQSHAAWGAGGNGTRQSNRGARGREGVVVVHEFYG
;
A
#
# COMPACT_ATOMS: atom_id res chain seq x y z
N MET A 1 -5.98 -13.40 9.05
CA MET A 1 -5.71 -12.14 8.33
C MET A 1 -5.91 -10.97 9.29
N TRP A 2 -4.99 -9.98 9.30
CA TRP A 2 -5.01 -8.76 10.11
C TRP A 2 -5.07 -7.55 9.21
N THR A 3 -6.00 -6.65 9.48
CA THR A 3 -6.18 -5.33 8.85
C THR A 3 -5.97 -4.18 9.85
N SER A 4 -5.57 -4.53 11.08
CA SER A 4 -5.18 -3.65 12.17
C SER A 4 -4.13 -4.36 13.02
N ASN A 5 -3.43 -3.61 13.87
CA ASN A 5 -2.43 -4.17 14.78
C ASN A 5 -3.05 -5.25 15.68
N GLY A 6 -2.25 -6.26 16.03
CA GLY A 6 -2.69 -7.36 16.86
C GLY A 6 -1.54 -8.30 17.24
N THR A 7 -1.90 -9.48 17.71
CA THR A 7 -0.95 -10.55 18.03
C THR A 7 -1.45 -11.85 17.43
N TRP A 8 -0.60 -12.51 16.68
CA TRP A 8 -0.81 -13.90 16.28
C TRP A 8 -0.38 -14.80 17.43
N SER A 9 -1.24 -15.72 17.83
CA SER A 9 -0.93 -16.77 18.79
C SER A 9 -0.95 -18.11 18.09
N ARG A 10 0.06 -18.94 18.31
CA ARG A 10 0.17 -20.24 17.65
C ARG A 10 -0.96 -21.18 18.06
N PRO A 11 -1.81 -21.64 17.13
CA PRO A 11 -2.78 -22.69 17.41
C PRO A 11 -2.10 -24.02 17.73
N SER A 12 -2.76 -24.88 18.52
CA SER A 12 -2.26 -26.21 18.81
C SER A 12 -2.10 -27.02 17.52
N GLY A 13 -0.99 -27.75 17.40
CA GLY A 13 -0.69 -28.57 16.21
C GLY A 13 -0.07 -27.83 15.04
N VAL A 14 -0.02 -26.50 15.04
CA VAL A 14 0.65 -25.73 13.99
C VAL A 14 2.15 -25.74 14.20
N LYS A 15 2.90 -26.20 13.20
CA LYS A 15 4.37 -26.24 13.20
C LYS A 15 5.02 -25.29 12.23
N THR A 16 4.33 -24.98 11.13
CA THR A 16 4.83 -24.10 10.08
C THR A 16 3.74 -23.11 9.65
N ILE A 17 4.14 -21.89 9.33
CA ILE A 17 3.25 -20.88 8.76
C ILE A 17 3.87 -20.27 7.50
N MET A 18 3.01 -19.83 6.58
CA MET A 18 3.39 -18.90 5.51
C MET A 18 2.77 -17.55 5.81
N VAL A 19 3.61 -16.55 5.97
CA VAL A 19 3.18 -15.17 6.24
C VAL A 19 3.38 -14.31 5.00
N THR A 20 2.34 -13.55 4.63
CA THR A 20 2.42 -12.48 3.64
C THR A 20 2.18 -11.14 4.33
N VAL A 21 3.15 -10.26 4.29
CA VAL A 21 3.11 -8.91 4.86
C VAL A 21 3.12 -7.90 3.72
N THR A 22 2.12 -7.02 3.65
CA THR A 22 2.09 -5.93 2.67
C THR A 22 1.98 -4.59 3.38
N GLY A 23 2.88 -3.67 3.05
CA GLY A 23 2.88 -2.29 3.54
C GLY A 23 1.69 -1.48 3.03
N ALA A 24 1.40 -0.36 3.65
CA ALA A 24 0.31 0.52 3.24
C ALA A 24 0.69 1.35 2.00
N GLY A 25 -0.29 1.75 1.21
CA GLY A 25 -0.08 2.65 0.07
C GLY A 25 0.08 4.12 0.46
N GLY A 26 0.85 4.86 -0.32
CA GLY A 26 0.96 6.32 -0.24
C GLY A 26 -0.26 7.03 -0.83
N GLY A 27 -0.51 8.26 -0.39
CA GLY A 27 -1.62 9.08 -0.87
C GLY A 27 -1.32 9.82 -2.18
N GLY A 28 -2.35 10.16 -2.93
CA GLY A 28 -2.26 11.00 -4.13
C GLY A 28 -2.30 12.51 -3.83
N SER A 29 -1.90 13.32 -4.79
CA SER A 29 -1.96 14.79 -4.76
C SER A 29 -3.23 15.33 -5.45
N GLY A 30 -3.55 16.59 -5.17
CA GLY A 30 -4.58 17.33 -5.91
C GLY A 30 -4.10 17.84 -7.29
N PHE A 31 -2.88 17.48 -7.70
CA PHE A 31 -2.23 17.89 -8.95
C PHE A 31 -2.02 16.76 -9.95
N THR A 32 -2.72 15.66 -9.85
CA THR A 32 -2.63 14.52 -10.77
C THR A 32 -1.64 13.43 -10.38
N GLU A 33 -0.63 13.72 -9.60
CA GLU A 33 0.34 12.70 -9.19
C GLU A 33 -0.31 11.71 -8.21
N SER A 34 -0.06 10.44 -8.46
CA SER A 34 -0.59 9.33 -7.65
C SER A 34 0.47 8.77 -6.70
N GLY A 35 0.03 8.21 -5.58
CA GLY A 35 0.90 7.55 -4.62
C GLY A 35 1.36 6.18 -5.07
N GLY A 36 2.52 5.74 -4.57
CA GLY A 36 3.04 4.40 -4.75
C GLY A 36 2.33 3.38 -3.85
N ALA A 37 2.38 2.12 -4.21
CA ALA A 37 1.88 1.01 -3.39
C ALA A 37 2.91 0.56 -2.35
N GLY A 38 2.46 -0.09 -1.28
CA GLY A 38 3.32 -0.77 -0.33
C GLY A 38 4.02 -1.99 -0.96
N GLY A 39 5.23 -2.29 -0.47
CA GLY A 39 5.93 -3.50 -0.80
C GLY A 39 5.28 -4.73 -0.17
N THR A 40 5.78 -5.93 -0.52
CA THR A 40 5.31 -7.18 0.08
C THR A 40 6.48 -8.11 0.38
N ALA A 41 6.45 -8.74 1.55
CA ALA A 41 7.34 -9.82 1.93
C ALA A 41 6.53 -11.08 2.19
N GLN A 42 6.98 -12.22 1.68
CA GLN A 42 6.44 -13.54 2.04
C GLN A 42 7.53 -14.37 2.70
N ARG A 43 7.18 -15.01 3.82
CA ARG A 43 8.11 -15.85 4.56
C ARG A 43 7.43 -17.10 5.11
N GLN A 44 8.07 -18.23 4.88
CA GLN A 44 7.77 -19.47 5.59
C GLN A 44 8.55 -19.48 6.91
N ILE A 45 7.89 -19.81 8.00
CA ILE A 45 8.46 -19.76 9.36
C ILE A 45 8.12 -21.06 10.07
N ASP A 46 9.16 -21.73 10.62
CA ASP A 46 8.95 -22.77 11.64
C ASP A 46 8.57 -22.10 12.96
N VAL A 47 7.41 -22.45 13.48
CA VAL A 47 6.86 -21.89 14.70
C VAL A 47 6.76 -22.89 15.83
N THR A 48 7.45 -24.04 15.73
CA THR A 48 7.42 -25.11 16.75
C THR A 48 7.72 -24.58 18.16
N ASN A 49 8.66 -23.63 18.25
CA ASN A 49 9.08 -23.01 19.52
C ASN A 49 8.59 -21.55 19.67
N VAL A 50 7.59 -21.13 18.89
CA VAL A 50 7.04 -19.78 18.92
C VAL A 50 5.63 -19.83 19.46
N SER A 51 5.34 -19.12 20.54
CA SER A 51 4.00 -19.05 21.15
C SER A 51 3.14 -17.95 20.53
N SER A 52 3.74 -16.79 20.26
CA SER A 52 3.04 -15.63 19.69
C SER A 52 3.99 -14.68 18.97
N VAL A 53 3.43 -13.89 18.05
CA VAL A 53 4.17 -12.86 17.29
C VAL A 53 3.31 -11.60 17.19
N SER A 54 3.89 -10.43 17.45
CA SER A 54 3.21 -9.16 17.25
C SER A 54 2.99 -8.88 15.76
N VAL A 55 1.82 -8.38 15.43
CA VAL A 55 1.44 -8.01 14.05
C VAL A 55 1.24 -6.51 14.02
N THR A 56 1.99 -5.83 13.16
CA THR A 56 1.80 -4.40 12.86
C THR A 56 1.23 -4.26 11.46
N VAL A 57 0.16 -3.49 11.32
CA VAL A 57 -0.44 -3.16 10.03
C VAL A 57 -0.27 -1.68 9.75
N GLY A 58 0.36 -1.34 8.63
CA GLY A 58 0.65 0.02 8.25
C GLY A 58 -0.61 0.83 7.94
N ASN A 59 -0.69 2.06 8.48
CA ASN A 59 -1.69 3.03 8.11
C ASN A 59 -1.37 3.63 6.73
N PRO A 60 -2.38 3.90 5.90
CA PRO A 60 -2.17 4.48 4.58
C PRO A 60 -1.82 5.96 4.62
N GLY A 61 -1.12 6.41 3.63
CA GLY A 61 -0.85 7.81 3.38
C GLY A 61 -2.12 8.59 3.03
N GLY A 62 -2.28 9.76 3.62
CA GLY A 62 -3.40 10.68 3.31
C GLY A 62 -3.25 11.31 1.92
N GLY A 63 -4.36 11.43 1.19
CA GLY A 63 -4.40 12.30 0.02
C GLY A 63 -4.49 13.78 0.42
N THR A 64 -4.03 14.68 -0.45
CA THR A 64 -3.97 16.12 -0.16
C THR A 64 -4.63 16.98 -1.23
N ASN A 65 -4.90 18.23 -0.86
CA ASN A 65 -5.44 19.25 -1.76
C ASN A 65 -4.38 19.72 -2.77
N TYR A 66 -4.78 20.63 -3.65
CA TYR A 66 -4.04 21.17 -4.78
C TYR A 66 -2.55 21.51 -4.54
N SER A 67 -2.14 22.01 -3.40
CA SER A 67 -0.75 22.43 -3.13
C SER A 67 0.02 21.47 -2.21
N GLY A 68 -0.58 20.35 -1.80
CA GLY A 68 0.02 19.45 -0.83
C GLY A 68 0.56 18.16 -1.45
N CYS A 69 1.64 17.63 -0.87
CA CYS A 69 2.17 16.31 -1.18
C CYS A 69 1.30 15.23 -0.55
N GLY A 70 1.10 14.11 -1.23
CA GLY A 70 0.50 12.92 -0.63
C GLY A 70 1.33 12.43 0.58
N GLY A 71 0.68 11.92 1.62
CA GLY A 71 1.36 11.29 2.74
C GLY A 71 1.95 9.94 2.38
N ASN A 72 3.03 9.53 3.03
CA ASN A 72 3.58 8.19 2.88
C ASN A 72 2.72 7.15 3.61
N GLY A 73 2.63 5.95 3.05
CA GLY A 73 2.11 4.79 3.75
C GLY A 73 3.10 4.30 4.81
N ASN A 74 2.60 3.63 5.85
CA ASN A 74 3.41 3.08 6.91
C ASN A 74 3.77 1.61 6.66
N THR A 75 4.81 1.16 7.34
CA THR A 75 5.30 -0.23 7.30
C THR A 75 4.32 -1.17 8.00
N SER A 76 4.15 -2.37 7.43
CA SER A 76 3.57 -3.52 8.10
C SER A 76 4.67 -4.51 8.49
N SER A 77 4.47 -5.30 9.55
CA SER A 77 5.43 -6.32 9.98
C SER A 77 4.78 -7.50 10.70
N PHE A 78 5.45 -8.64 10.65
CA PHE A 78 5.17 -9.81 11.46
C PHE A 78 6.38 -10.05 12.39
N GLY A 79 6.32 -9.47 13.59
CA GLY A 79 7.43 -9.43 14.54
C GLY A 79 8.71 -8.91 13.89
N SER A 80 9.81 -9.59 14.16
CA SER A 80 11.12 -9.37 13.53
C SER A 80 11.36 -10.29 12.32
N TYR A 81 10.42 -11.15 11.96
CA TYR A 81 10.60 -12.14 10.90
C TYR A 81 10.62 -11.52 9.51
N CYS A 82 9.63 -10.68 9.20
CA CYS A 82 9.56 -9.98 7.92
C CYS A 82 8.74 -8.70 8.04
N SER A 83 9.00 -7.78 7.15
CA SER A 83 8.32 -6.49 7.07
C SER A 83 8.16 -6.03 5.63
N ALA A 84 7.26 -5.08 5.42
CA ALA A 84 7.09 -4.43 4.13
C ALA A 84 6.86 -2.94 4.35
N SER A 85 7.70 -2.10 3.74
CA SER A 85 7.55 -0.65 3.83
C SER A 85 6.32 -0.16 3.05
N GLY A 86 5.75 0.94 3.50
CA GLY A 86 4.69 1.60 2.76
C GLY A 86 5.20 2.25 1.48
N GLY A 87 4.28 2.52 0.55
CA GLY A 87 4.55 3.33 -0.64
C GLY A 87 4.68 4.82 -0.29
N TYR A 88 5.47 5.54 -1.06
CA TYR A 88 5.61 6.98 -0.90
C TYR A 88 4.39 7.72 -1.44
N GLY A 89 4.05 8.82 -0.80
CA GLY A 89 3.02 9.72 -1.28
C GLY A 89 3.42 10.42 -2.59
N ALA A 90 2.42 10.92 -3.30
CA ALA A 90 2.61 11.72 -4.49
C ALA A 90 3.42 12.99 -4.21
N ASN A 91 4.28 13.38 -5.12
CA ASN A 91 5.00 14.64 -5.02
C ASN A 91 4.05 15.83 -5.28
N CYS A 92 4.28 16.97 -4.62
CA CYS A 92 3.40 18.13 -4.62
C CYS A 92 3.82 19.25 -5.57
N ARG A 93 4.70 19.02 -6.51
CA ARG A 93 5.17 20.03 -7.46
C ARG A 93 4.83 19.62 -8.88
N GLN A 94 4.28 20.57 -9.64
CA GLN A 94 3.98 20.39 -11.07
C GLN A 94 5.15 19.73 -11.83
N GLY A 95 4.84 18.75 -12.67
CA GLY A 95 5.81 18.08 -13.54
C GLY A 95 6.69 17.04 -12.83
N ARG A 96 6.31 16.55 -11.65
CA ARG A 96 7.09 15.56 -10.91
C ARG A 96 6.50 14.16 -10.99
N ALA A 97 7.37 13.18 -10.65
CA ALA A 97 7.00 11.78 -10.63
C ALA A 97 5.96 11.48 -9.55
N GLY A 98 5.14 10.45 -9.75
CA GLY A 98 4.31 9.87 -8.70
C GLY A 98 5.14 9.28 -7.57
N GLY A 99 4.47 8.83 -6.51
CA GLY A 99 5.12 8.18 -5.37
C GLY A 99 5.80 6.88 -5.75
N VAL A 100 6.96 6.62 -5.19
CA VAL A 100 7.70 5.37 -5.38
C VAL A 100 7.04 4.25 -4.56
N GLY A 101 7.07 3.01 -5.06
CA GLY A 101 6.60 1.85 -4.32
C GLY A 101 7.50 1.51 -3.12
N GLY A 102 6.91 0.91 -2.09
CA GLY A 102 7.64 0.33 -0.97
C GLY A 102 8.29 -1.00 -1.33
N ASN A 103 9.09 -1.55 -0.43
CA ASN A 103 9.77 -2.84 -0.61
C ASN A 103 9.45 -3.82 0.51
N GLY A 104 9.50 -5.13 0.20
CA GLY A 104 9.51 -6.20 1.19
C GLY A 104 10.91 -6.42 1.76
N SER A 105 11.00 -6.91 2.99
CA SER A 105 12.25 -7.22 3.67
C SER A 105 12.10 -8.44 4.58
N GLY A 106 13.15 -9.24 4.68
CA GLY A 106 13.20 -10.43 5.54
C GLY A 106 12.38 -11.63 5.03
N GLY A 107 11.74 -11.54 3.86
CA GLY A 107 11.00 -12.64 3.26
C GLY A 107 11.89 -13.59 2.44
N ASN A 108 11.39 -14.80 2.22
CA ASN A 108 11.92 -15.69 1.18
C ASN A 108 11.65 -15.11 -0.21
N LEU A 109 10.52 -14.39 -0.34
CA LEU A 109 10.18 -13.57 -1.49
C LEU A 109 9.94 -12.13 -1.03
N ASN A 110 10.62 -11.16 -1.65
CA ASN A 110 10.42 -9.74 -1.42
C ASN A 110 10.04 -9.06 -2.74
N VAL A 111 8.92 -8.34 -2.73
CA VAL A 111 8.33 -7.70 -3.92
C VAL A 111 8.22 -6.20 -3.68
N TYR A 112 8.62 -5.43 -4.69
CA TYR A 112 8.37 -3.99 -4.68
C TYR A 112 6.92 -3.68 -5.03
N GLY A 113 6.35 -2.71 -4.37
CA GLY A 113 5.09 -2.11 -4.80
C GLY A 113 5.28 -1.30 -6.08
N GLY A 114 4.24 -1.18 -6.88
CA GLY A 114 4.25 -0.33 -8.07
C GLY A 114 4.37 1.16 -7.71
N GLY A 115 5.07 1.94 -8.52
CA GLY A 115 5.05 3.40 -8.42
C GLY A 115 3.72 3.98 -8.91
N GLY A 116 3.36 5.15 -8.39
CA GLY A 116 2.25 5.95 -8.92
C GLY A 116 2.66 6.73 -10.17
N ASN A 117 1.69 7.08 -11.01
CA ASN A 117 1.95 7.93 -12.17
C ASN A 117 2.21 9.38 -11.76
N GLY A 118 3.20 9.99 -12.40
CA GLY A 118 3.47 11.42 -12.33
C GLY A 118 2.68 12.21 -13.39
N TRP A 119 2.89 13.52 -13.39
CA TRP A 119 2.31 14.40 -14.41
C TRP A 119 3.14 14.34 -15.70
N GLY A 120 2.54 13.88 -16.80
CA GLY A 120 3.13 13.98 -18.13
C GLY A 120 2.91 15.36 -18.73
N SER A 121 3.87 15.83 -19.54
CA SER A 121 3.85 17.15 -20.21
C SER A 121 2.69 17.35 -21.19
N ASN A 122 1.99 16.31 -21.56
CA ASN A 122 0.77 16.38 -22.37
C ASN A 122 -0.45 16.34 -21.45
N HIS A 123 -1.04 17.49 -21.20
CA HIS A 123 -2.25 17.74 -20.42
C HIS A 123 -3.51 16.96 -20.86
N SER A 124 -3.39 16.13 -21.87
CA SER A 124 -4.49 15.37 -22.44
C SER A 124 -4.60 14.03 -21.76
N TYR A 125 -5.49 13.93 -20.76
CA TYR A 125 -6.22 12.72 -20.47
C TYR A 125 -5.46 11.47 -19.96
N GLY A 126 -4.29 11.64 -19.32
CA GLY A 126 -3.59 10.53 -18.68
C GLY A 126 -4.40 9.96 -17.52
N SER A 127 -4.50 8.64 -17.43
CA SER A 127 -5.07 7.93 -16.29
C SER A 127 -4.20 8.20 -15.06
N HIS A 128 -4.76 8.82 -14.04
CA HIS A 128 -4.10 9.04 -12.74
C HIS A 128 -4.04 7.72 -11.96
N GLN A 129 -3.28 6.77 -12.46
CA GLN A 129 -3.19 5.43 -11.88
C GLN A 129 -2.21 5.42 -10.71
N ALA A 130 -2.68 4.99 -9.55
CA ALA A 130 -1.83 4.75 -8.40
C ALA A 130 -1.09 3.42 -8.51
N GLY A 131 -0.04 3.28 -7.72
CA GLY A 131 0.74 2.06 -7.67
C GLY A 131 -0.10 0.84 -7.29
N ALA A 132 0.14 -0.28 -7.96
CA ALA A 132 -0.43 -1.58 -7.63
C ALA A 132 0.42 -2.29 -6.58
N SER A 133 -0.22 -2.91 -5.59
CA SER A 133 0.41 -3.80 -4.62
C SER A 133 0.43 -5.25 -5.12
N TYR A 134 0.97 -6.16 -4.32
CA TYR A 134 0.89 -7.60 -4.55
C TYR A 134 -0.56 -8.10 -4.72
N PHE A 135 -1.51 -7.50 -4.02
CA PHE A 135 -2.94 -7.87 -4.08
C PHE A 135 -3.71 -7.19 -5.22
N GLY A 136 -3.07 -6.31 -5.98
CA GLY A 136 -3.69 -5.58 -7.09
C GLY A 136 -3.57 -4.06 -6.96
N GLY A 137 -4.22 -3.35 -7.86
CA GLY A 137 -4.16 -1.90 -7.97
C GLY A 137 -5.42 -1.19 -7.46
N SER A 138 -5.38 0.12 -7.54
CA SER A 138 -6.55 0.98 -7.46
C SER A 138 -7.24 1.05 -8.83
N GLN A 139 -8.54 1.28 -8.83
CA GLN A 139 -9.26 1.61 -10.08
C GLN A 139 -8.71 2.93 -10.64
N PRO A 140 -8.47 3.03 -11.96
CA PRO A 140 -8.09 4.29 -12.58
C PRO A 140 -9.18 5.34 -12.33
N ALA A 141 -8.79 6.57 -12.00
CA ALA A 141 -9.75 7.66 -11.93
C ALA A 141 -10.26 7.96 -13.36
N SER A 142 -11.58 7.90 -13.59
CA SER A 142 -12.14 8.21 -14.89
C SER A 142 -12.05 9.71 -15.19
N HIS A 143 -11.80 10.04 -16.44
CA HIS A 143 -11.54 11.38 -16.98
C HIS A 143 -12.57 12.46 -16.60
N ASN A 144 -13.83 12.11 -16.42
CA ASN A 144 -14.93 13.05 -16.18
C ASN A 144 -15.27 13.28 -14.70
N GLN A 145 -14.50 12.74 -13.77
CA GLN A 145 -14.90 12.74 -12.37
C GLN A 145 -14.15 13.80 -11.56
N ARG A 146 -14.55 15.05 -11.74
CA ARG A 146 -14.04 16.20 -10.97
C ARG A 146 -14.27 16.08 -9.44
N ASN A 147 -15.17 15.19 -9.00
CA ASN A 147 -15.62 15.12 -7.60
C ASN A 147 -15.53 13.74 -6.95
N TYR A 148 -14.91 12.73 -7.57
CA TYR A 148 -15.07 11.33 -7.13
C TYR A 148 -13.82 10.63 -6.60
N ALA A 149 -12.68 11.30 -6.48
CA ALA A 149 -11.47 10.67 -5.93
C ALA A 149 -11.69 10.04 -4.52
N HIS A 150 -12.63 10.59 -3.74
CA HIS A 150 -12.97 10.06 -2.43
C HIS A 150 -13.82 8.78 -2.44
N ARG A 151 -14.55 8.50 -3.52
CA ARG A 151 -15.53 7.40 -3.54
C ARG A 151 -14.99 6.09 -4.10
N HIS A 152 -13.91 6.11 -4.88
CA HIS A 152 -13.43 4.92 -5.59
C HIS A 152 -12.38 4.11 -4.83
N GLN A 153 -12.01 4.52 -3.63
CA GLN A 153 -11.02 3.76 -2.82
C GLN A 153 -11.58 2.53 -2.10
N SER A 154 -12.90 2.43 -1.98
CA SER A 154 -13.52 1.25 -1.35
C SER A 154 -13.21 -0.07 -2.09
N HIS A 155 -12.78 0.00 -3.34
CA HIS A 155 -12.46 -1.15 -4.19
C HIS A 155 -10.96 -1.32 -4.51
N ALA A 156 -10.08 -0.50 -3.92
CA ALA A 156 -8.65 -0.68 -4.10
C ALA A 156 -8.14 -1.87 -3.28
N ALA A 157 -7.17 -2.59 -3.82
CA ALA A 157 -6.53 -3.71 -3.14
C ALA A 157 -5.73 -3.24 -1.92
N TRP A 158 -5.51 -4.12 -0.94
CA TRP A 158 -4.68 -3.86 0.23
C TRP A 158 -3.29 -3.37 -0.19
N GLY A 159 -2.81 -2.30 0.43
CA GLY A 159 -1.52 -1.70 0.12
C GLY A 159 -1.45 -0.89 -1.18
N ALA A 160 -2.52 -0.78 -1.96
CA ALA A 160 -2.53 0.03 -3.17
C ALA A 160 -2.36 1.53 -2.88
N GLY A 161 -1.69 2.26 -3.78
CA GLY A 161 -1.53 3.70 -3.70
C GLY A 161 -2.85 4.46 -3.92
N GLY A 162 -2.87 5.73 -3.53
CA GLY A 162 -3.99 6.65 -3.75
C GLY A 162 -3.88 7.39 -5.08
N ASN A 163 -4.98 7.51 -5.82
CA ASN A 163 -5.00 8.23 -7.09
C ASN A 163 -4.83 9.75 -6.89
N GLY A 164 -4.11 10.38 -7.80
CA GLY A 164 -4.11 11.83 -7.93
C GLY A 164 -5.43 12.34 -8.52
N THR A 165 -5.70 13.63 -8.38
CA THR A 165 -6.88 14.28 -8.98
C THR A 165 -6.47 15.50 -9.76
N ARG A 166 -7.29 15.91 -10.75
CA ARG A 166 -7.06 17.12 -11.53
C ARG A 166 -7.70 18.33 -10.87
N GLN A 167 -6.90 19.40 -10.73
CA GLN A 167 -7.32 20.77 -10.38
C GLN A 167 -8.34 20.90 -9.22
N SER A 168 -7.88 21.40 -8.10
CA SER A 168 -8.65 21.84 -6.93
C SER A 168 -9.38 20.76 -6.10
N ASN A 169 -9.30 19.50 -6.46
CA ASN A 169 -9.86 18.41 -5.66
C ASN A 169 -8.76 17.72 -4.81
N ARG A 170 -9.17 17.03 -3.77
CA ARG A 170 -8.26 16.30 -2.90
C ARG A 170 -7.86 14.98 -3.54
N GLY A 171 -6.55 14.70 -3.63
CA GLY A 171 -6.04 13.39 -3.99
C GLY A 171 -6.58 12.31 -3.06
N ALA A 172 -6.62 11.09 -3.56
CA ALA A 172 -7.13 9.96 -2.80
C ALA A 172 -6.10 9.47 -1.77
N ARG A 173 -6.60 8.95 -0.65
CA ARG A 173 -5.81 8.24 0.36
C ARG A 173 -5.31 6.91 -0.21
N GLY A 174 -4.13 6.42 0.18
CA GLY A 174 -3.72 5.03 -0.08
C GLY A 174 -4.60 4.02 0.65
N ARG A 175 -4.35 2.72 0.44
CA ARG A 175 -5.00 1.64 1.19
C ARG A 175 -4.12 1.14 2.32
N GLU A 176 -4.76 0.66 3.35
CA GLU A 176 -4.11 0.04 4.51
C GLU A 176 -3.23 -1.13 4.06
N GLY A 177 -2.18 -1.42 4.82
CA GLY A 177 -1.45 -2.66 4.71
C GLY A 177 -2.29 -3.86 5.15
N VAL A 178 -1.72 -5.04 5.03
CA VAL A 178 -2.35 -6.28 5.49
C VAL A 178 -1.30 -7.30 5.86
N VAL A 179 -1.62 -8.14 6.85
CA VAL A 179 -0.83 -9.32 7.18
C VAL A 179 -1.73 -10.55 7.08
N VAL A 180 -1.33 -11.51 6.27
CA VAL A 180 -2.04 -12.78 6.06
C VAL A 180 -1.15 -13.91 6.56
N VAL A 181 -1.67 -14.80 7.38
CA VAL A 181 -0.99 -16.00 7.87
C VAL A 181 -1.78 -17.22 7.43
N HIS A 182 -1.11 -18.12 6.74
CA HIS A 182 -1.57 -19.46 6.45
C HIS A 182 -0.88 -20.43 7.39
N GLU A 183 -1.66 -21.26 8.08
CA GLU A 183 -1.20 -22.19 9.12
C GLU A 183 -1.21 -23.61 8.57
N PHE A 184 -0.11 -24.34 8.77
CA PHE A 184 0.03 -25.73 8.35
C PHE A 184 0.14 -26.62 9.59
N TYR A 185 -0.80 -27.54 9.68
CA TYR A 185 -0.85 -28.56 10.73
C TYR A 185 0.04 -29.73 10.32
N GLY A 186 0.85 -30.22 11.23
CA GLY A 186 1.79 -31.33 11.00
C GLY A 186 1.72 -32.41 12.05
#